data_f1996bac61c98e1b95507e84226f21cd
#
_entry.id   f1996bac61c98e1b95507e84226f21cd
#
_cell.length_a   1.000
_cell.length_b   1.000
_cell.length_c   1.000
_cell.angle_alpha   90.00
_cell.angle_beta   90.00
_cell.angle_gamma   90.00
#
_symmetry.space_group_name_H-M   'P 1'
#
loop_
_entity.id
_entity.type
_entity.pdbx_description
1 polymer ?
#
loop_
_entity_poly.entity_id
_entity_poly.type
_entity_poly.pdbx_seq_one_letter_code
_entity_poly.pdbx_strand_id
1 'polypeptide(L)'
;MKFIRNILLASLVALPVLAQETWTVDKGHSSATFKIRHFAANVVGQFRDFDGTINLDRANPAKSSVEFTIQSASIDTGNENRDKHLKSPDFFEVEKFPTITFKSTAVAPKGKDAFDVTGDLTMHGVTKRVTLPITFGGFVKTKRGEKAGFEIETVVNRKDYEITWNRALDEGGFMLSDDVKVTINLEVDKKMPPAAEAAPAATK
;
A
#
# COMPACT_ATOMS: atom_id res chain seq x y z
N MET A 1 -38.33 -56.43 -25.50
CA MET A 1 -37.91 -55.68 -24.29
C MET A 1 -37.06 -54.48 -24.71
N LYS A 2 -37.61 -53.25 -24.61
CA LYS A 2 -36.92 -52.06 -25.00
C LYS A 2 -36.39 -51.41 -23.70
N PHE A 3 -35.03 -51.33 -23.53
CA PHE A 3 -34.39 -50.65 -22.43
C PHE A 3 -34.31 -49.13 -22.75
N ILE A 4 -35.06 -48.32 -22.00
CA ILE A 4 -34.97 -46.85 -22.04
C ILE A 4 -33.81 -46.48 -21.14
N ARG A 5 -32.71 -46.01 -21.72
CA ARG A 5 -31.58 -45.40 -20.97
C ARG A 5 -31.93 -43.96 -20.68
N ASN A 6 -32.29 -43.65 -19.43
CA ASN A 6 -32.40 -42.29 -18.95
C ASN A 6 -31.00 -41.67 -18.86
N ILE A 7 -30.69 -40.71 -19.72
CA ILE A 7 -29.50 -39.87 -19.64
C ILE A 7 -29.86 -38.70 -18.70
N LEU A 8 -29.33 -38.74 -17.48
CA LEU A 8 -29.41 -37.63 -16.52
C LEU A 8 -28.44 -36.56 -16.98
N LEU A 9 -28.95 -35.48 -17.58
CA LEU A 9 -28.16 -34.33 -17.97
C LEU A 9 -27.89 -33.49 -16.70
N ALA A 10 -26.71 -33.64 -16.07
CA ALA A 10 -26.28 -32.80 -14.97
C ALA A 10 -25.91 -31.43 -15.55
N SER A 11 -26.78 -30.44 -15.38
CA SER A 11 -26.46 -29.04 -15.69
C SER A 11 -25.46 -28.51 -14.69
N LEU A 12 -24.21 -28.33 -15.13
CA LEU A 12 -23.16 -27.68 -14.37
C LEU A 12 -23.48 -26.17 -14.28
N VAL A 13 -24.06 -25.75 -13.18
CA VAL A 13 -24.25 -24.30 -12.89
C VAL A 13 -22.87 -23.70 -12.59
N ALA A 14 -22.27 -23.05 -13.56
CA ALA A 14 -21.09 -22.25 -13.35
C ALA A 14 -21.47 -21.04 -12.45
N LEU A 15 -21.09 -21.09 -11.18
CA LEU A 15 -21.18 -19.93 -10.31
C LEU A 15 -20.23 -18.83 -10.84
N PRO A 16 -20.68 -17.58 -10.96
CA PRO A 16 -19.80 -16.50 -11.36
C PRO A 16 -18.69 -16.39 -10.29
N VAL A 17 -17.46 -16.64 -10.67
CA VAL A 17 -16.30 -16.26 -9.88
C VAL A 17 -16.31 -14.74 -9.87
N LEU A 18 -16.68 -14.14 -8.74
CA LEU A 18 -16.52 -12.70 -8.55
C LEU A 18 -15.04 -12.40 -8.68
N ALA A 19 -14.66 -11.82 -9.82
CA ALA A 19 -13.27 -11.48 -10.09
C ALA A 19 -12.79 -10.44 -9.08
N GLN A 20 -11.59 -10.62 -8.54
CA GLN A 20 -10.91 -9.59 -7.77
C GLN A 20 -10.87 -8.29 -8.58
N GLU A 21 -11.22 -7.19 -7.93
CA GLU A 21 -11.17 -5.87 -8.52
C GLU A 21 -9.76 -5.29 -8.32
N THR A 22 -9.14 -4.84 -9.40
CA THR A 22 -7.84 -4.16 -9.32
C THR A 22 -8.03 -2.65 -9.19
N TRP A 23 -7.36 -2.07 -8.22
CA TRP A 23 -7.36 -0.64 -7.93
C TRP A 23 -5.94 -0.11 -7.94
N THR A 24 -5.75 1.10 -8.45
CA THR A 24 -4.44 1.76 -8.52
C THR A 24 -4.48 3.11 -7.83
N VAL A 25 -3.37 3.51 -7.25
CA VAL A 25 -3.26 4.78 -6.51
C VAL A 25 -3.44 5.97 -7.45
N ASP A 26 -4.35 6.88 -7.06
CA ASP A 26 -4.42 8.23 -7.62
C ASP A 26 -3.39 9.11 -6.89
N LYS A 27 -2.22 9.29 -7.50
CA LYS A 27 -1.11 10.05 -6.92
C LYS A 27 -1.46 11.52 -6.65
N GLY A 28 -2.41 12.08 -7.41
CA GLY A 28 -2.83 13.48 -7.26
C GLY A 28 -3.63 13.74 -6.00
N HIS A 29 -4.30 12.73 -5.45
CA HIS A 29 -5.15 12.82 -4.27
C HIS A 29 -4.68 11.91 -3.12
N SER A 30 -3.43 11.45 -3.19
CA SER A 30 -2.82 10.59 -2.17
C SER A 30 -1.59 11.25 -1.58
N SER A 31 -1.20 10.81 -0.38
CA SER A 31 0.00 11.30 0.29
C SER A 31 0.67 10.23 1.13
N ALA A 32 2.01 10.27 1.20
CA ALA A 32 2.83 9.46 2.07
C ALA A 32 3.72 10.38 2.90
N THR A 33 3.34 10.61 4.16
CA THR A 33 3.98 11.57 5.06
C THR A 33 4.58 10.87 6.26
N PHE A 34 5.57 11.51 6.87
CA PHE A 34 6.17 11.06 8.11
C PHE A 34 6.47 12.22 9.05
N LYS A 35 6.58 11.92 10.33
CA LYS A 35 6.97 12.85 11.38
C LYS A 35 7.95 12.21 12.35
N ILE A 36 9.09 12.86 12.57
CA ILE A 36 10.13 12.43 13.50
C ILE A 36 10.43 13.55 14.48
N ARG A 37 10.68 13.22 15.75
CA ARG A 37 11.15 14.18 16.74
C ARG A 37 12.62 14.50 16.50
N HIS A 38 12.93 15.81 16.45
CA HIS A 38 14.27 16.37 16.38
C HIS A 38 14.42 17.37 17.54
N PHE A 39 15.30 17.09 18.51
CA PHE A 39 15.37 17.80 19.77
C PHE A 39 14.01 17.93 20.46
N ALA A 40 13.52 19.15 20.59
CA ALA A 40 12.26 19.50 21.25
C ALA A 40 11.07 19.65 20.27
N ALA A 41 11.32 19.61 18.96
CA ALA A 41 10.30 19.80 17.92
C ALA A 41 10.14 18.58 17.02
N ASN A 42 9.14 18.61 16.16
CA ASN A 42 8.98 17.59 15.12
C ASN A 42 9.41 18.14 13.76
N VAL A 43 10.08 17.31 12.99
CA VAL A 43 10.29 17.49 11.56
C VAL A 43 9.24 16.65 10.85
N VAL A 44 8.54 17.26 9.90
CA VAL A 44 7.60 16.61 9.01
C VAL A 44 8.24 16.51 7.63
N GLY A 45 8.05 15.38 6.96
CA GLY A 45 8.46 15.18 5.58
C GLY A 45 7.45 14.30 4.85
N GLN A 46 7.68 14.13 3.56
CA GLN A 46 6.87 13.31 2.68
C GLN A 46 7.74 12.62 1.63
N PHE A 47 7.20 11.57 1.04
CA PHE A 47 7.71 11.01 -0.21
C PHE A 47 6.76 11.45 -1.33
N ARG A 48 7.32 12.06 -2.39
CA ARG A 48 6.53 12.61 -3.49
C ARG A 48 6.25 11.61 -4.61
N ASP A 49 7.01 10.52 -4.69
CA ASP A 49 6.82 9.49 -5.69
C ASP A 49 6.61 8.13 -5.04
N PHE A 50 5.40 7.64 -5.19
CA PHE A 50 4.94 6.34 -4.72
C PHE A 50 3.87 5.80 -5.65
N ASP A 51 3.66 4.48 -5.62
CA ASP A 51 2.61 3.81 -6.38
C ASP A 51 2.13 2.58 -5.62
N GLY A 52 0.97 2.07 -6.01
CA GLY A 52 0.43 0.88 -5.39
C GLY A 52 -0.72 0.27 -6.17
N THR A 53 -0.90 -1.02 -5.93
CA THR A 53 -2.01 -1.80 -6.48
C THR A 53 -2.71 -2.52 -5.34
N ILE A 54 -4.03 -2.43 -5.31
CA ILE A 54 -4.88 -3.18 -4.41
C ILE A 54 -5.73 -4.12 -5.25
N ASN A 55 -5.63 -5.41 -5.00
CA ASN A 55 -6.57 -6.40 -5.54
C ASN A 55 -7.60 -6.67 -4.45
N LEU A 56 -8.81 -6.17 -4.66
CA LEU A 56 -9.88 -6.16 -3.66
C LEU A 56 -10.93 -7.22 -3.97
N ASP A 57 -11.22 -8.08 -3.00
CA ASP A 57 -12.38 -8.96 -2.99
C ASP A 57 -13.41 -8.37 -2.01
N ARG A 58 -14.46 -7.72 -2.53
CA ARG A 58 -15.49 -7.09 -1.69
C ARG A 58 -16.34 -8.09 -0.93
N ALA A 59 -16.51 -9.29 -1.47
CA ALA A 59 -17.29 -10.33 -0.82
C ALA A 59 -16.50 -11.03 0.29
N ASN A 60 -15.18 -11.12 0.11
CA ASN A 60 -14.29 -11.71 1.09
C ASN A 60 -12.99 -10.87 1.22
N PRO A 61 -12.99 -9.80 2.00
CA PRO A 61 -11.83 -8.92 2.15
C PRO A 61 -10.52 -9.63 2.56
N ALA A 62 -10.62 -10.77 3.24
CA ALA A 62 -9.45 -11.58 3.60
C ALA A 62 -8.68 -12.15 2.38
N LYS A 63 -9.31 -12.17 1.20
CA LYS A 63 -8.66 -12.56 -0.07
C LYS A 63 -8.04 -11.37 -0.81
N SER A 64 -8.18 -10.17 -0.29
CA SER A 64 -7.58 -8.98 -0.88
C SER A 64 -6.07 -8.97 -0.69
N SER A 65 -5.36 -8.23 -1.54
CA SER A 65 -3.92 -8.04 -1.44
C SER A 65 -3.52 -6.61 -1.79
N VAL A 66 -2.38 -6.17 -1.25
CA VAL A 66 -1.82 -4.84 -1.46
C VAL A 66 -0.34 -4.97 -1.80
N GLU A 67 0.09 -4.26 -2.84
CA GLU A 67 1.48 -3.99 -3.13
C GLU A 67 1.66 -2.47 -3.20
N PHE A 68 2.66 -1.93 -2.49
CA PHE A 68 2.94 -0.50 -2.44
C PHE A 68 4.44 -0.26 -2.52
N THR A 69 4.83 0.75 -3.30
CA THR A 69 6.23 1.11 -3.54
C THR A 69 6.40 2.61 -3.40
N ILE A 70 7.41 3.03 -2.66
CA ILE A 70 7.85 4.42 -2.53
C ILE A 70 9.25 4.54 -3.12
N GLN A 71 9.51 5.57 -3.93
CA GLN A 71 10.85 5.91 -4.39
C GLN A 71 11.58 6.65 -3.26
N SER A 72 12.63 6.05 -2.69
CA SER A 72 13.37 6.61 -1.54
C SER A 72 13.94 8.00 -1.85
N ALA A 73 14.40 8.22 -3.10
CA ALA A 73 14.94 9.50 -3.55
C ALA A 73 13.92 10.64 -3.62
N SER A 74 12.61 10.33 -3.53
CA SER A 74 11.53 11.32 -3.56
C SER A 74 11.28 12.00 -2.21
N ILE A 75 12.09 11.69 -1.21
CA ILE A 75 11.98 12.29 0.12
C ILE A 75 12.13 13.81 0.06
N ASP A 76 11.22 14.50 0.72
CA ASP A 76 11.14 15.96 0.77
C ASP A 76 10.67 16.43 2.15
N THR A 77 11.49 17.23 2.79
CA THR A 77 11.19 17.83 4.09
C THR A 77 11.10 19.36 4.01
N GLY A 78 11.14 19.92 2.79
CA GLY A 78 11.18 21.37 2.55
C GLY A 78 12.53 22.01 2.88
N ASN A 79 13.62 21.23 3.00
CA ASN A 79 14.97 21.71 3.22
C ASN A 79 15.98 20.86 2.43
N GLU A 80 16.54 21.44 1.37
CA GLU A 80 17.43 20.74 0.43
C GLU A 80 18.66 20.09 1.08
N ASN A 81 19.29 20.76 2.06
CA ASN A 81 20.47 20.19 2.73
C ASN A 81 20.10 18.96 3.56
N ARG A 82 18.95 19.01 4.25
CA ARG A 82 18.44 17.87 5.00
C ARG A 82 18.04 16.74 4.06
N ASP A 83 17.35 17.05 2.98
CA ASP A 83 16.92 16.04 2.00
C ASP A 83 18.12 15.37 1.33
N LYS A 84 19.18 16.11 1.02
CA LYS A 84 20.45 15.55 0.54
C LYS A 84 21.07 14.59 1.58
N HIS A 85 21.09 14.98 2.86
CA HIS A 85 21.61 14.12 3.94
C HIS A 85 20.73 12.86 4.13
N LEU A 86 19.40 13.00 4.08
CA LEU A 86 18.49 11.83 4.16
C LEU A 86 18.69 10.83 3.02
N LYS A 87 19.15 11.28 1.84
CA LYS A 87 19.44 10.40 0.69
C LYS A 87 20.81 9.72 0.78
N SER A 88 21.70 10.17 1.68
CA SER A 88 23.06 9.66 1.83
C SER A 88 23.13 8.31 2.55
N PRO A 89 24.32 7.67 2.62
CA PRO A 89 24.55 6.43 3.36
C PRO A 89 24.26 6.50 4.87
N ASP A 90 24.20 7.71 5.45
CA ASP A 90 23.82 7.91 6.86
C ASP A 90 22.33 7.55 7.11
N PHE A 91 21.49 7.58 6.06
CA PHE A 91 20.05 7.35 6.19
C PHE A 91 19.53 6.34 5.17
N PHE A 92 18.90 6.81 4.06
CA PHE A 92 18.23 5.90 3.12
C PHE A 92 19.17 5.26 2.10
N GLU A 93 20.40 5.78 1.91
CA GLU A 93 21.36 5.27 0.92
C GLU A 93 20.70 4.98 -0.44
N VAL A 94 20.01 6.00 -0.99
CA VAL A 94 19.05 5.82 -2.09
C VAL A 94 19.66 5.24 -3.38
N GLU A 95 20.95 5.39 -3.60
CA GLU A 95 21.68 4.79 -4.72
C GLU A 95 21.72 3.26 -4.63
N LYS A 96 21.76 2.73 -3.40
CA LYS A 96 21.82 1.29 -3.14
C LYS A 96 20.43 0.72 -2.84
N PHE A 97 19.59 1.48 -2.17
CA PHE A 97 18.24 1.11 -1.78
C PHE A 97 17.20 2.08 -2.35
N PRO A 98 16.94 2.05 -3.66
CA PRO A 98 16.13 3.05 -4.35
C PRO A 98 14.66 3.04 -3.93
N THR A 99 14.17 1.95 -3.34
CA THR A 99 12.75 1.80 -3.01
C THR A 99 12.51 1.32 -1.59
N ILE A 100 11.35 1.77 -1.04
CA ILE A 100 10.70 1.18 0.12
C ILE A 100 9.49 0.43 -0.42
N THR A 101 9.31 -0.85 -0.06
CA THR A 101 8.21 -1.66 -0.58
C THR A 101 7.41 -2.33 0.54
N PHE A 102 6.11 -2.46 0.33
CA PHE A 102 5.25 -3.26 1.18
C PHE A 102 4.46 -4.25 0.33
N LYS A 103 4.45 -5.52 0.73
CA LYS A 103 3.66 -6.57 0.10
C LYS A 103 2.87 -7.32 1.15
N SER A 104 1.54 -7.24 1.05
CA SER A 104 0.67 -7.92 2.01
C SER A 104 0.74 -9.44 1.88
N THR A 105 0.58 -10.11 3.01
CA THR A 105 0.47 -11.58 3.10
C THR A 105 -0.84 -12.02 3.72
N ALA A 106 -1.52 -11.12 4.45
CA ALA A 106 -2.83 -11.37 5.03
C ALA A 106 -3.60 -10.07 5.23
N VAL A 107 -4.91 -10.13 5.07
CA VAL A 107 -5.85 -9.05 5.37
C VAL A 107 -6.87 -9.58 6.37
N ALA A 108 -6.99 -8.96 7.53
CA ALA A 108 -7.91 -9.35 8.60
C ALA A 108 -8.91 -8.21 8.88
N PRO A 109 -10.22 -8.38 8.64
CA PRO A 109 -11.23 -7.41 9.04
C PRO A 109 -11.22 -7.20 10.57
N LYS A 110 -11.30 -5.94 11.03
CA LYS A 110 -11.37 -5.51 12.44
C LYS A 110 -12.66 -4.78 12.78
N GLY A 111 -13.65 -4.90 11.96
CA GLY A 111 -14.95 -4.23 12.10
C GLY A 111 -15.49 -3.85 10.75
N LYS A 112 -16.33 -2.82 10.71
CA LYS A 112 -17.01 -2.41 9.48
C LYS A 112 -16.05 -1.75 8.48
N ASP A 113 -15.21 -0.84 8.95
CA ASP A 113 -14.40 0.04 8.11
C ASP A 113 -12.90 0.00 8.54
N ALA A 114 -12.48 -1.04 9.27
CA ALA A 114 -11.10 -1.21 9.75
C ALA A 114 -10.55 -2.58 9.39
N PHE A 115 -9.26 -2.63 9.06
CA PHE A 115 -8.55 -3.84 8.68
C PHE A 115 -7.14 -3.84 9.28
N ASP A 116 -6.67 -5.02 9.70
CA ASP A 116 -5.25 -5.26 9.92
C ASP A 116 -4.67 -5.92 8.66
N VAL A 117 -3.73 -5.26 8.02
CA VAL A 117 -3.02 -5.79 6.85
C VAL A 117 -1.60 -6.16 7.25
N THR A 118 -1.34 -7.46 7.32
CA THR A 118 0.00 -8.00 7.61
C THR A 118 0.76 -8.19 6.31
N GLY A 119 2.03 -7.81 6.28
CA GLY A 119 2.87 -7.92 5.09
C GLY A 119 4.35 -7.74 5.39
N ASP A 120 5.14 -7.84 4.35
CA ASP A 120 6.57 -7.65 4.37
C ASP A 120 6.89 -6.21 3.95
N LEU A 121 7.42 -5.42 4.89
CA LEU A 121 7.95 -4.07 4.66
C LEU A 121 9.45 -4.17 4.47
N THR A 122 9.92 -3.77 3.30
CA THR A 122 11.36 -3.69 2.98
C THR A 122 11.77 -2.23 2.88
N MET A 123 12.77 -1.84 3.65
CA MET A 123 13.34 -0.50 3.66
C MET A 123 14.83 -0.62 3.94
N HIS A 124 15.68 0.15 3.25
CA HIS A 124 17.13 0.16 3.44
C HIS A 124 17.76 -1.27 3.40
N GLY A 125 17.24 -2.15 2.50
CA GLY A 125 17.69 -3.52 2.35
C GLY A 125 17.20 -4.51 3.41
N VAL A 126 16.53 -4.05 4.46
CA VAL A 126 15.99 -4.90 5.54
C VAL A 126 14.50 -5.15 5.33
N THR A 127 14.08 -6.41 5.43
CA THR A 127 12.67 -6.80 5.35
C THR A 127 12.16 -7.25 6.73
N LYS A 128 11.03 -6.66 7.16
CA LYS A 128 10.34 -7.02 8.41
C LYS A 128 8.88 -7.34 8.13
N ARG A 129 8.36 -8.34 8.84
CA ARG A 129 6.93 -8.60 8.90
C ARG A 129 6.28 -7.58 9.82
N VAL A 130 5.36 -6.78 9.27
CA VAL A 130 4.60 -5.76 10.01
C VAL A 130 3.11 -5.94 9.82
N THR A 131 2.31 -5.43 10.76
CA THR A 131 0.86 -5.34 10.62
C THR A 131 0.47 -3.86 10.63
N LEU A 132 -0.15 -3.41 9.56
CA LEU A 132 -0.59 -2.04 9.37
C LEU A 132 -2.09 -1.94 9.65
N PRO A 133 -2.51 -1.08 10.59
CA PRO A 133 -3.93 -0.76 10.76
C PRO A 133 -4.37 0.13 9.60
N ILE A 134 -5.45 -0.26 8.93
CA ILE A 134 -6.02 0.48 7.80
C ILE A 134 -7.45 0.85 8.11
N THR A 135 -7.77 2.13 7.95
CA THR A 135 -9.14 2.63 7.97
C THR A 135 -9.62 2.78 6.53
N PHE A 136 -10.80 2.24 6.25
CA PHE A 136 -11.45 2.33 4.94
C PHE A 136 -12.42 3.50 4.92
N GLY A 137 -12.21 4.45 4.00
CA GLY A 137 -13.01 5.65 3.84
C GLY A 137 -14.28 5.47 3.00
N GLY A 138 -14.50 4.29 2.41
CA GLY A 138 -15.67 4.00 1.58
C GLY A 138 -15.40 4.01 0.09
N PHE A 139 -16.48 3.68 -0.67
CA PHE A 139 -16.48 3.70 -2.13
C PHE A 139 -17.30 4.90 -2.63
N VAL A 140 -16.82 5.56 -3.67
CA VAL A 140 -17.50 6.69 -4.32
C VAL A 140 -17.60 6.44 -5.82
N LYS A 141 -18.83 6.40 -6.35
CA LYS A 141 -19.04 6.35 -7.80
C LYS A 141 -18.93 7.75 -8.38
N THR A 142 -18.16 7.90 -9.45
CA THR A 142 -17.97 9.13 -10.19
C THR A 142 -18.36 8.96 -11.65
N LYS A 143 -18.40 10.05 -12.42
CA LYS A 143 -18.62 9.97 -13.88
C LYS A 143 -17.47 9.25 -14.62
N ARG A 144 -16.29 9.13 -13.99
CA ARG A 144 -15.07 8.53 -14.57
C ARG A 144 -14.78 7.12 -14.10
N GLY A 145 -15.62 6.57 -13.20
CA GLY A 145 -15.42 5.26 -12.61
C GLY A 145 -15.72 5.25 -11.12
N GLU A 146 -15.11 4.34 -10.41
CA GLU A 146 -15.29 4.19 -8.96
C GLU A 146 -13.97 4.46 -8.23
N LYS A 147 -14.04 5.19 -7.13
CA LYS A 147 -12.92 5.51 -6.24
C LYS A 147 -13.14 4.89 -4.88
N ALA A 148 -12.02 4.65 -4.16
CA ALA A 148 -12.04 4.23 -2.77
C ALA A 148 -10.97 4.99 -1.98
N GLY A 149 -11.20 5.18 -0.67
CA GLY A 149 -10.28 5.84 0.23
C GLY A 149 -9.71 4.89 1.28
N PHE A 150 -8.42 5.04 1.63
CA PHE A 150 -7.78 4.32 2.71
C PHE A 150 -6.84 5.23 3.49
N GLU A 151 -6.80 5.04 4.80
CA GLU A 151 -5.88 5.74 5.69
C GLU A 151 -5.09 4.75 6.52
N ILE A 152 -3.80 4.97 6.62
CA ILE A 152 -2.86 4.18 7.40
C ILE A 152 -2.11 5.12 8.34
N GLU A 153 -2.20 4.86 9.65
CA GLU A 153 -1.37 5.52 10.66
C GLU A 153 -0.58 4.47 11.42
N THR A 154 0.73 4.60 11.45
CA THR A 154 1.61 3.65 12.13
C THR A 154 2.86 4.31 12.67
N VAL A 155 3.61 3.57 13.48
CA VAL A 155 4.93 3.97 13.96
C VAL A 155 5.95 2.94 13.47
N VAL A 156 7.02 3.42 12.87
CA VAL A 156 8.13 2.61 12.40
C VAL A 156 9.37 2.98 13.20
N ASN A 157 10.02 2.00 13.81
CA ASN A 157 11.33 2.22 14.41
C ASN A 157 12.39 2.15 13.31
N ARG A 158 13.06 3.27 13.02
CA ARG A 158 14.04 3.37 11.94
C ARG A 158 15.26 2.46 12.12
N LYS A 159 15.64 2.18 13.37
CA LYS A 159 16.76 1.28 13.69
C LYS A 159 16.49 -0.18 13.34
N ASP A 160 15.21 -0.58 13.29
CA ASP A 160 14.81 -1.91 12.81
C ASP A 160 15.18 -2.15 11.35
N TYR A 161 15.46 -1.06 10.62
CA TYR A 161 15.86 -1.05 9.22
C TYR A 161 17.28 -0.51 9.02
N GLU A 162 18.13 -0.62 10.06
CA GLU A 162 19.55 -0.22 10.04
C GLU A 162 19.80 1.28 9.75
N ILE A 163 18.77 2.14 9.85
CA ILE A 163 18.92 3.59 9.78
C ILE A 163 19.26 4.09 11.18
N THR A 164 20.55 4.04 11.51
CA THR A 164 21.02 4.21 12.91
C THR A 164 21.64 5.57 13.18
N TRP A 165 21.93 6.39 12.15
CA TRP A 165 22.58 7.69 12.33
C TRP A 165 21.87 8.53 13.41
N ASN A 166 22.65 9.09 14.33
CA ASN A 166 22.17 10.01 15.36
C ASN A 166 23.36 10.81 15.92
N ARG A 167 23.06 11.85 16.66
CA ARG A 167 24.04 12.62 17.43
C ARG A 167 23.65 12.59 18.90
N ALA A 168 24.60 12.23 19.78
CA ALA A 168 24.44 12.36 21.22
C ALA A 168 24.42 13.84 21.61
N LEU A 169 23.70 14.17 22.68
CA LEU A 169 23.62 15.49 23.27
C LEU A 169 24.53 15.55 24.48
N ASP A 170 25.12 16.70 24.76
CA ASP A 170 26.11 16.90 25.87
C ASP A 170 25.47 16.59 27.24
N GLU A 171 24.18 16.87 27.42
CA GLU A 171 23.45 16.64 28.66
C GLU A 171 22.76 15.24 28.68
N GLY A 172 23.09 14.34 27.72
CA GLY A 172 22.50 13.04 27.55
C GLY A 172 21.28 13.01 26.61
N GLY A 173 21.02 11.84 26.05
CA GLY A 173 19.98 11.64 25.04
C GLY A 173 20.50 11.82 23.62
N PHE A 174 19.56 11.88 22.66
CA PHE A 174 19.85 11.90 21.24
C PHE A 174 19.05 12.99 20.51
N MET A 175 19.63 13.49 19.41
CA MET A 175 19.03 14.50 18.55
C MET A 175 17.73 14.01 17.90
N LEU A 176 17.72 12.77 17.38
CA LEU A 176 16.57 12.17 16.68
C LEU A 176 15.96 11.05 17.50
N SER A 177 14.63 10.96 17.49
CA SER A 177 13.94 9.77 17.98
C SER A 177 14.20 8.57 17.08
N ASP A 178 14.05 7.36 17.63
CA ASP A 178 14.11 6.14 16.85
C ASP A 178 12.78 5.86 16.17
N ASP A 179 11.67 6.25 16.81
CA ASP A 179 10.32 6.08 16.30
C ASP A 179 9.95 7.21 15.34
N VAL A 180 9.43 6.83 14.19
CA VAL A 180 8.92 7.69 13.12
C VAL A 180 7.44 7.41 12.95
N LYS A 181 6.60 8.44 13.14
CA LYS A 181 5.17 8.35 12.84
C LYS A 181 4.97 8.46 11.33
N VAL A 182 4.23 7.54 10.77
CA VAL A 182 3.93 7.48 9.33
C VAL A 182 2.42 7.58 9.15
N THR A 183 2.00 8.46 8.23
CA THR A 183 0.61 8.61 7.81
C THR A 183 0.55 8.52 6.29
N ILE A 184 -0.24 7.58 5.78
CA ILE A 184 -0.47 7.41 4.35
C ILE A 184 -1.97 7.53 4.11
N ASN A 185 -2.35 8.49 3.25
CA ASN A 185 -3.72 8.67 2.79
C ASN A 185 -3.76 8.31 1.31
N LEU A 186 -4.62 7.37 0.94
CA LEU A 186 -4.74 6.90 -0.42
C LEU A 186 -6.17 7.12 -0.93
N GLU A 187 -6.26 7.76 -2.08
CA GLU A 187 -7.38 7.64 -2.99
C GLU A 187 -6.98 6.70 -4.12
N VAL A 188 -7.82 5.74 -4.45
CA VAL A 188 -7.53 4.74 -5.48
C VAL A 188 -8.64 4.69 -6.51
N ASP A 189 -8.25 4.48 -7.77
CA ASP A 189 -9.17 4.32 -8.90
C ASP A 189 -9.32 2.84 -9.24
N LYS A 190 -10.58 2.41 -9.44
CA LYS A 190 -10.87 1.08 -9.94
C LYS A 190 -10.42 0.96 -11.39
N LYS A 191 -9.52 0.01 -11.67
CA LYS A 191 -9.20 -0.34 -13.06
C LYS A 191 -10.41 -0.95 -13.74
N MET A 192 -10.80 -0.35 -14.86
CA MET A 192 -11.78 -1.00 -15.72
C MET A 192 -11.13 -2.24 -16.38
N PRO A 193 -11.85 -3.38 -16.44
CA PRO A 193 -11.40 -4.49 -17.27
C PRO A 193 -11.12 -3.98 -18.68
N PRO A 194 -10.10 -4.49 -19.39
CA PRO A 194 -9.98 -4.20 -20.81
C PRO A 194 -11.32 -4.52 -21.46
N ALA A 195 -11.80 -3.60 -22.31
CA ALA A 195 -13.03 -3.83 -23.05
C ALA A 195 -12.93 -5.22 -23.71
N ALA A 196 -13.87 -6.11 -23.41
CA ALA A 196 -13.89 -7.42 -24.06
C ALA A 196 -13.87 -7.15 -25.57
N GLU A 197 -12.84 -7.61 -26.25
CA GLU A 197 -12.71 -7.50 -27.69
C GLU A 197 -13.99 -8.06 -28.30
N ALA A 198 -14.76 -7.19 -28.92
CA ALA A 198 -16.05 -7.56 -29.47
C ALA A 198 -15.81 -8.71 -30.45
N ALA A 199 -16.35 -9.89 -30.14
CA ALA A 199 -16.28 -11.04 -31.03
C ALA A 199 -16.72 -10.57 -32.43
N PRO A 200 -15.97 -10.89 -33.51
CA PRO A 200 -16.33 -10.49 -34.86
C PRO A 200 -17.76 -10.95 -35.16
N ALA A 201 -18.61 -10.03 -35.56
CA ALA A 201 -19.98 -10.30 -35.95
C ALA A 201 -19.97 -11.40 -36.99
N ALA A 202 -20.61 -12.54 -36.69
CA ALA A 202 -20.79 -13.60 -37.66
C ALA A 202 -21.57 -13.06 -38.87
N THR A 203 -20.85 -12.84 -39.97
CA THR A 203 -21.42 -12.52 -41.27
C THR A 203 -22.26 -13.72 -41.72
N LYS A 204 -23.57 -13.49 -41.91
CA LYS A 204 -24.48 -14.44 -42.56
C LYS A 204 -24.23 -14.50 -44.07
#